data_91adff42aebf935803a3163ca7449b1f
#
_entry.id   91adff42aebf935803a3163ca7449b1f
#
_cell.length_a   1.000
_cell.length_b   1.000
_cell.length_c   1.000
_cell.angle_alpha   90.00
_cell.angle_beta   90.00
_cell.angle_gamma   90.00
#
_symmetry.space_group_name_H-M   'P 1'
#
loop_
_entity.id
_entity.type
_entity.pdbx_description
1 polymer ?
#
loop_
_entity_poly.entity_id
_entity_poly.type
_entity_poly.pdbx_seq_one_letter_code
_entity_poly.pdbx_strand_id
1 'polypeptide(L)'
;AYQTDFQTEGFEKFELVYLGKGTADEYRNVDVKGKLVLVEINQREEWWINYPVYQAHLKGAAALIAVQSRGYAQIDDTALNAQDIAGPPEAPAFSMSRADFLKIQKLMKAKQEGGRTLPEITVEFDAETQVKKDQYTYNIIGKIPGSCSDSMILLSAHYDSYFEGFQDDNAAVAMIIGIARALIRGGYRPYHTIVVCALAAEEWGISDTKYDWSTGAYRQVFEARPDWPGHVIADFNFELPAHAHSTRDAVRCTYEYADFIQKFVDTVLMPEGIYPDGMTTLYPIETWSDDFS
;
A
#
# COMPACT_ATOMS: atom_id res chain seq x y z
N ALA A 1 -2.72 7.25 11.49
CA ALA A 1 -4.12 7.50 11.12
C ALA A 1 -4.32 7.12 9.65
N TYR A 2 -5.51 6.71 9.30
CA TYR A 2 -5.86 6.24 7.96
C TYR A 2 -6.99 7.10 7.42
N GLN A 3 -6.74 7.91 6.42
CA GLN A 3 -7.70 8.70 5.63
C GLN A 3 -8.94 9.18 6.40
N THR A 4 -8.78 9.72 7.61
CA THR A 4 -9.89 9.96 8.53
C THR A 4 -9.84 11.33 9.17
N ASP A 5 -11.01 11.88 9.47
CA ASP A 5 -11.19 13.04 10.33
C ASP A 5 -11.42 12.57 11.76
N PHE A 6 -10.59 13.03 12.67
CA PHE A 6 -10.74 12.75 14.10
C PHE A 6 -10.06 13.84 14.92
N GLN A 7 -10.70 14.26 16.00
CA GLN A 7 -10.15 15.27 16.88
C GLN A 7 -10.59 15.04 18.34
N THR A 8 -9.63 15.18 19.23
CA THR A 8 -9.85 15.28 20.67
C THR A 8 -9.46 16.69 21.15
N GLU A 9 -10.00 17.09 22.30
CA GLU A 9 -9.58 18.33 22.97
C GLU A 9 -8.46 18.05 24.00
N GLY A 10 -7.30 17.58 23.49
CA GLY A 10 -6.21 17.04 24.32
C GLY A 10 -6.53 15.59 24.74
N PHE A 11 -5.90 15.15 25.83
CA PHE A 11 -6.10 13.77 26.32
C PHE A 11 -7.53 13.56 26.86
N GLU A 12 -8.30 12.77 26.12
CA GLU A 12 -9.62 12.33 26.53
C GLU A 12 -9.61 10.87 26.98
N LYS A 13 -10.55 10.53 27.88
CA LYS A 13 -10.67 9.17 28.43
C LYS A 13 -11.64 8.36 27.59
N PHE A 14 -11.15 7.24 27.07
CA PHE A 14 -11.96 6.26 26.34
C PHE A 14 -11.89 4.91 27.01
N GLU A 15 -12.99 4.19 26.96
CA GLU A 15 -12.97 2.75 27.14
C GLU A 15 -12.31 2.08 25.94
N LEU A 16 -11.39 1.14 26.18
CA LEU A 16 -10.75 0.34 25.14
C LEU A 16 -11.28 -1.08 25.17
N VAL A 17 -11.81 -1.52 24.04
CA VAL A 17 -12.38 -2.86 23.87
C VAL A 17 -11.54 -3.64 22.86
N TYR A 18 -11.00 -4.79 23.27
CA TYR A 18 -10.28 -5.67 22.36
C TYR A 18 -11.25 -6.66 21.70
N LEU A 19 -11.26 -6.69 20.37
CA LEU A 19 -12.16 -7.51 19.56
C LEU A 19 -11.39 -8.36 18.53
N GLY A 20 -10.34 -9.05 18.97
CA GLY A 20 -9.65 -10.01 18.12
C GLY A 20 -9.32 -9.47 16.74
N LYS A 21 -9.94 -10.00 15.71
CA LYS A 21 -9.77 -9.57 14.30
C LYS A 21 -10.72 -8.46 13.86
N GLY A 22 -11.65 -8.05 14.68
CA GLY A 22 -12.67 -7.04 14.34
C GLY A 22 -13.72 -7.51 13.31
N THR A 23 -13.97 -8.81 13.25
CA THR A 23 -15.03 -9.37 12.40
C THR A 23 -16.41 -9.13 12.97
N ALA A 24 -17.45 -9.20 12.14
CA ALA A 24 -18.83 -8.99 12.57
C ALA A 24 -19.26 -9.90 13.74
N ASP A 25 -18.71 -11.10 13.81
CA ASP A 25 -19.00 -12.05 14.89
C ASP A 25 -18.42 -11.63 16.23
N GLU A 26 -17.25 -11.02 16.25
CA GLU A 26 -16.59 -10.54 17.46
C GLU A 26 -17.30 -9.34 18.08
N TYR A 27 -18.03 -8.57 17.27
CA TYR A 27 -18.91 -7.50 17.75
C TYR A 27 -20.26 -8.00 18.31
N ARG A 28 -20.59 -9.29 18.15
CA ARG A 28 -21.87 -9.84 18.61
C ARG A 28 -21.97 -9.71 20.13
N ASN A 29 -22.99 -9.00 20.58
CA ASN A 29 -23.26 -8.74 22.00
C ASN A 29 -22.20 -7.88 22.73
N VAL A 30 -21.37 -7.15 22.00
CA VAL A 30 -20.42 -6.19 22.57
C VAL A 30 -20.86 -4.77 22.21
N ASP A 31 -21.04 -3.95 23.22
CA ASP A 31 -21.30 -2.51 23.04
C ASP A 31 -19.97 -1.76 22.89
N VAL A 32 -19.77 -1.18 21.72
CA VAL A 32 -18.57 -0.39 21.39
C VAL A 32 -18.88 1.08 21.13
N LYS A 33 -20.12 1.49 21.33
CA LYS A 33 -20.52 2.87 21.03
C LYS A 33 -19.71 3.88 21.84
N GLY A 34 -19.03 4.78 21.12
CA GLY A 34 -18.18 5.82 21.70
C GLY A 34 -16.87 5.30 22.32
N LYS A 35 -16.55 4.02 22.13
CA LYS A 35 -15.33 3.41 22.67
C LYS A 35 -14.25 3.30 21.60
N LEU A 36 -12.99 3.10 21.99
CA LEU A 36 -11.92 2.68 21.11
C LEU A 36 -11.94 1.16 20.96
N VAL A 37 -11.86 0.68 19.73
CA VAL A 37 -11.80 -0.73 19.41
C VAL A 37 -10.37 -1.09 19.02
N LEU A 38 -9.80 -2.10 19.68
CA LEU A 38 -8.46 -2.62 19.40
C LEU A 38 -8.57 -3.98 18.70
N VAL A 39 -7.89 -4.13 17.55
CA VAL A 39 -7.86 -5.36 16.77
C VAL A 39 -6.46 -5.76 16.37
N GLU A 40 -6.25 -7.07 16.18
CA GLU A 40 -5.07 -7.65 15.58
C GLU A 40 -5.39 -8.12 14.16
N ILE A 41 -4.63 -7.69 13.19
CA ILE A 41 -4.80 -8.09 11.78
C ILE A 41 -3.62 -8.90 11.29
N ASN A 42 -3.89 -9.85 10.41
CA ASN A 42 -2.90 -10.61 9.68
C ASN A 42 -3.11 -10.36 8.19
N GLN A 43 -2.34 -9.45 7.61
CA GLN A 43 -2.47 -9.05 6.21
C GLN A 43 -2.30 -10.19 5.21
N ARG A 44 -1.62 -11.27 5.59
CA ARG A 44 -1.37 -12.40 4.71
C ARG A 44 -2.56 -13.37 4.58
N GLU A 45 -3.33 -13.49 5.65
CA GLU A 45 -4.39 -14.49 5.79
C GLU A 45 -5.78 -13.85 5.89
N GLU A 46 -5.83 -12.55 6.13
CA GLU A 46 -7.04 -11.82 6.45
C GLU A 46 -7.14 -10.55 5.64
N TRP A 47 -8.32 -9.99 5.66
CA TRP A 47 -8.59 -8.72 4.98
C TRP A 47 -7.79 -7.57 5.60
N TRP A 48 -7.52 -6.59 4.77
CA TRP A 48 -6.92 -5.34 5.17
C TRP A 48 -7.81 -4.60 6.18
N ILE A 49 -7.27 -3.59 6.78
CA ILE A 49 -7.88 -2.83 7.88
C ILE A 49 -9.25 -2.21 7.53
N ASN A 50 -9.55 -1.99 6.24
CA ASN A 50 -10.82 -1.42 5.80
C ASN A 50 -12.06 -2.16 6.34
N TYR A 51 -12.06 -3.50 6.34
CA TYR A 51 -13.20 -4.25 6.85
C TYR A 51 -13.40 -4.08 8.36
N PRO A 52 -12.40 -4.27 9.24
CA PRO A 52 -12.52 -4.00 10.67
C PRO A 52 -12.91 -2.55 10.98
N VAL A 53 -12.37 -1.59 10.25
CA VAL A 53 -12.69 -0.16 10.42
C VAL A 53 -14.15 0.11 10.11
N TYR A 54 -14.65 -0.43 9.00
CA TYR A 54 -16.05 -0.26 8.62
C TYR A 54 -17.00 -0.90 9.64
N GLN A 55 -16.68 -2.07 10.16
CA GLN A 55 -17.44 -2.71 11.22
C GLN A 55 -17.47 -1.86 12.50
N ALA A 56 -16.34 -1.31 12.93
CA ALA A 56 -16.27 -0.43 14.09
C ALA A 56 -17.15 0.82 13.90
N HIS A 57 -17.05 1.45 12.74
CA HIS A 57 -17.86 2.62 12.37
C HIS A 57 -19.36 2.32 12.42
N LEU A 58 -19.81 1.24 11.77
CA LEU A 58 -21.23 0.83 11.76
C LEU A 58 -21.78 0.54 13.16
N LYS A 59 -20.94 0.16 14.11
CA LYS A 59 -21.31 -0.10 15.51
C LYS A 59 -21.16 1.14 16.40
N GLY A 60 -20.76 2.27 15.84
CA GLY A 60 -20.65 3.54 16.54
C GLY A 60 -19.42 3.67 17.44
N ALA A 61 -18.37 2.90 17.21
CA ALA A 61 -17.09 3.09 17.88
C ALA A 61 -16.54 4.50 17.60
N ALA A 62 -15.80 5.06 18.55
CA ALA A 62 -15.15 6.35 18.38
C ALA A 62 -13.99 6.25 17.36
N ALA A 63 -13.19 5.20 17.46
CA ALA A 63 -12.15 4.88 16.50
C ALA A 63 -11.74 3.42 16.60
N LEU A 64 -11.09 2.91 15.53
CA LEU A 64 -10.39 1.64 15.55
C LEU A 64 -8.88 1.86 15.75
N ILE A 65 -8.25 0.98 16.51
CA ILE A 65 -6.79 0.88 16.62
C ILE A 65 -6.39 -0.51 16.12
N ALA A 66 -5.56 -0.56 15.08
CA ALA A 66 -5.11 -1.81 14.46
C ALA A 66 -3.65 -2.08 14.79
N VAL A 67 -3.39 -3.34 15.09
CA VAL A 67 -2.04 -3.89 15.27
C VAL A 67 -1.82 -4.97 14.23
N GLN A 68 -0.74 -4.88 13.50
CA GLN A 68 -0.35 -5.96 12.61
C GLN A 68 0.26 -7.09 13.42
N SER A 69 -0.40 -8.25 13.43
CA SER A 69 0.10 -9.45 14.11
C SER A 69 1.00 -10.29 13.20
N ARG A 70 0.70 -10.31 11.92
CA ARG A 70 1.46 -10.97 10.85
C ARG A 70 1.21 -10.25 9.52
N GLY A 71 2.02 -10.54 8.53
CA GLY A 71 1.88 -9.92 7.22
C GLY A 71 2.76 -10.57 6.16
N TYR A 72 2.94 -9.89 5.05
CA TYR A 72 3.77 -10.34 3.95
C TYR A 72 5.26 -10.24 4.27
N ALA A 73 5.68 -9.27 5.05
CA ALA A 73 7.03 -9.07 5.48
C ALA A 73 7.21 -9.35 6.97
N GLN A 74 8.45 -9.62 7.38
CA GLN A 74 8.80 -9.66 8.78
C GLN A 74 8.79 -8.23 9.33
N ILE A 75 7.95 -7.99 10.33
CA ILE A 75 7.84 -6.68 10.97
C ILE A 75 8.59 -6.63 12.28
N ASP A 76 9.24 -5.53 12.54
CA ASP A 76 9.78 -5.19 13.86
C ASP A 76 8.63 -4.91 14.85
N ASP A 77 8.80 -5.33 16.09
CA ASP A 77 7.78 -5.12 17.13
C ASP A 77 7.50 -3.63 17.42
N THR A 78 8.39 -2.74 17.04
CA THR A 78 8.25 -1.29 17.21
C THR A 78 7.67 -0.59 15.97
N ALA A 79 7.57 -1.29 14.85
CA ALA A 79 7.04 -0.73 13.62
C ALA A 79 5.55 -0.39 13.74
N LEU A 80 5.18 0.72 13.15
CA LEU A 80 3.79 1.06 12.90
C LEU A 80 3.36 0.45 11.57
N ASN A 81 2.15 -0.04 11.54
CA ASN A 81 1.57 -0.54 10.32
C ASN A 81 0.95 0.61 9.52
N ALA A 82 1.53 0.93 8.39
CA ALA A 82 0.92 1.84 7.44
C ALA A 82 -0.06 1.03 6.58
N GLN A 83 -1.32 1.24 6.83
CA GLN A 83 -2.41 0.61 6.07
C GLN A 83 -3.17 1.68 5.36
N ASP A 84 -3.34 1.53 4.07
CA ASP A 84 -4.22 2.39 3.31
C ASP A 84 -5.67 1.92 3.36
N ILE A 85 -6.59 2.88 3.36
CA ILE A 85 -8.02 2.62 3.38
C ILE A 85 -8.73 3.63 2.48
N ALA A 86 -9.38 3.15 1.45
CA ALA A 86 -10.37 3.93 0.73
C ALA A 86 -11.74 3.74 1.41
N GLY A 87 -11.99 4.50 2.44
CA GLY A 87 -13.22 4.44 3.23
C GLY A 87 -13.77 5.82 3.54
N PRO A 88 -14.94 5.88 4.21
CA PRO A 88 -15.50 7.17 4.61
C PRO A 88 -14.60 7.84 5.64
N PRO A 89 -14.35 9.15 5.53
CA PRO A 89 -13.53 9.91 6.49
C PRO A 89 -14.04 9.82 7.94
N GLU A 90 -15.31 9.50 8.10
CA GLU A 90 -15.99 9.37 9.38
C GLU A 90 -15.68 8.05 10.11
N ALA A 91 -14.90 7.16 9.50
CA ALA A 91 -14.48 5.88 10.11
C ALA A 91 -13.03 5.95 10.61
N PRO A 92 -12.76 6.56 11.79
CA PRO A 92 -11.40 6.79 12.25
C PRO A 92 -10.65 5.50 12.53
N ALA A 93 -9.40 5.44 12.03
CA ALA A 93 -8.50 4.32 12.28
C ALA A 93 -7.06 4.78 12.53
N PHE A 94 -6.42 4.07 13.43
CA PHE A 94 -5.04 4.35 13.85
C PHE A 94 -4.26 3.04 13.92
N SER A 95 -2.94 3.09 13.66
CA SER A 95 -2.06 1.95 13.88
C SER A 95 -1.35 2.05 15.23
N MET A 96 -1.05 0.89 15.79
CA MET A 96 -0.28 0.73 17.01
C MET A 96 0.86 -0.25 16.78
N SER A 97 2.01 -0.02 17.41
CA SER A 97 3.10 -0.97 17.39
C SER A 97 2.74 -2.26 18.15
N ARG A 98 3.32 -3.38 17.72
CA ARG A 98 3.15 -4.66 18.43
C ARG A 98 3.71 -4.61 19.84
N ALA A 99 4.83 -3.89 20.05
CA ALA A 99 5.43 -3.71 21.38
C ALA A 99 4.46 -3.02 22.35
N ASP A 100 3.73 -2.01 21.90
CA ASP A 100 2.75 -1.32 22.74
C ASP A 100 1.48 -2.15 22.93
N PHE A 101 1.03 -2.85 21.89
CA PHE A 101 -0.06 -3.80 22.02
C PHE A 101 0.20 -4.87 23.10
N LEU A 102 1.40 -5.45 23.12
CA LEU A 102 1.77 -6.47 24.12
C LEU A 102 1.72 -5.92 25.56
N LYS A 103 2.03 -4.64 25.75
CA LYS A 103 1.88 -3.97 27.07
C LYS A 103 0.41 -3.90 27.47
N ILE A 104 -0.46 -3.48 26.54
CA ILE A 104 -1.91 -3.40 26.77
C ILE A 104 -2.48 -4.81 27.02
N GLN A 105 -2.11 -5.78 26.19
CA GLN A 105 -2.56 -7.18 26.35
C GLN A 105 -2.20 -7.75 27.72
N LYS A 106 -1.00 -7.44 28.23
CA LYS A 106 -0.58 -7.86 29.57
C LYS A 106 -1.46 -7.24 30.67
N LEU A 107 -1.84 -5.98 30.54
CA LEU A 107 -2.76 -5.31 31.46
C LEU A 107 -4.16 -5.94 31.39
N MET A 108 -4.63 -6.28 30.20
CA MET A 108 -5.90 -6.97 30.02
C MET A 108 -5.93 -8.32 30.69
N LYS A 109 -4.90 -9.16 30.49
CA LYS A 109 -4.77 -10.48 31.14
C LYS A 109 -4.75 -10.40 32.65
N ALA A 110 -3.99 -9.46 33.20
CA ALA A 110 -3.93 -9.26 34.65
C ALA A 110 -5.29 -8.89 35.28
N LYS A 111 -6.14 -8.19 34.53
CA LYS A 111 -7.52 -7.89 34.98
C LYS A 111 -8.48 -9.08 34.82
N GLN A 112 -8.28 -9.95 33.82
CA GLN A 112 -9.08 -11.17 33.60
C GLN A 112 -8.87 -12.20 34.74
N GLU A 113 -7.65 -12.36 35.21
CA GLU A 113 -7.34 -13.26 36.34
C GLU A 113 -8.08 -12.90 37.63
N GLY A 114 -8.59 -11.67 37.73
CA GLY A 114 -9.44 -11.18 38.82
C GLY A 114 -10.94 -11.57 38.72
N GLY A 115 -11.35 -12.40 37.77
CA GLY A 115 -12.70 -12.98 37.70
C GLY A 115 -13.77 -12.11 37.03
N ARG A 116 -13.42 -11.14 36.20
CA ARG A 116 -14.34 -10.33 35.40
C ARG A 116 -14.30 -10.72 33.92
N THR A 117 -15.48 -10.87 33.32
CA THR A 117 -15.66 -11.00 31.87
C THR A 117 -15.22 -9.72 31.16
N LEU A 118 -14.22 -9.81 30.28
CA LEU A 118 -13.61 -8.75 29.51
C LEU A 118 -13.23 -7.51 30.37
N PRO A 119 -11.94 -7.28 30.59
CA PRO A 119 -11.52 -6.14 31.38
C PRO A 119 -11.76 -4.84 30.60
N GLU A 120 -12.64 -4.00 31.09
CA GLU A 120 -12.71 -2.62 30.66
C GLU A 120 -11.40 -1.93 31.03
N ILE A 121 -10.66 -1.51 30.03
CA ILE A 121 -9.48 -0.68 30.19
C ILE A 121 -9.85 0.73 29.75
N THR A 122 -9.62 1.69 30.63
CA THR A 122 -9.69 3.10 30.25
C THR A 122 -8.32 3.56 29.81
N VAL A 123 -8.24 4.21 28.68
CA VAL A 123 -7.04 4.83 28.13
C VAL A 123 -7.24 6.32 27.97
N GLU A 124 -6.17 7.08 28.07
CA GLU A 124 -6.15 8.48 27.66
C GLU A 124 -5.62 8.53 26.23
N PHE A 125 -6.39 9.12 25.34
CA PHE A 125 -6.11 9.20 23.92
C PHE A 125 -6.22 10.63 23.44
N ASP A 126 -5.23 11.06 22.68
CA ASP A 126 -5.15 12.38 22.08
C ASP A 126 -4.73 12.23 20.61
N ALA A 127 -5.56 12.73 19.71
CA ALA A 127 -5.27 12.69 18.29
C ALA A 127 -5.99 13.81 17.55
N GLU A 128 -5.31 14.36 16.55
CA GLU A 128 -5.87 15.30 15.59
C GLU A 128 -5.50 14.83 14.18
N THR A 129 -6.51 14.57 13.38
CA THR A 129 -6.36 14.17 11.97
C THR A 129 -7.40 14.86 11.12
N GLN A 130 -7.05 15.19 9.88
CA GLN A 130 -7.94 15.85 8.95
C GLN A 130 -7.76 15.32 7.54
N VAL A 131 -8.87 14.98 6.89
CA VAL A 131 -8.92 14.72 5.44
C VAL A 131 -9.11 16.05 4.71
N LYS A 132 -8.09 16.49 4.00
CA LYS A 132 -8.14 17.70 3.19
C LYS A 132 -8.54 17.35 1.77
N LYS A 133 -9.76 17.73 1.38
CA LYS A 133 -10.26 17.56 0.02
C LYS A 133 -9.61 18.55 -0.95
N ASP A 134 -9.74 18.27 -2.24
CA ASP A 134 -9.26 19.13 -3.34
C ASP A 134 -7.77 19.47 -3.28
N GLN A 135 -6.95 18.55 -2.81
CA GLN A 135 -5.50 18.67 -2.86
C GLN A 135 -4.97 18.17 -4.20
N TYR A 136 -3.80 18.67 -4.59
CA TYR A 136 -3.16 18.32 -5.85
C TYR A 136 -1.80 17.69 -5.60
N THR A 137 -1.52 16.65 -6.36
CA THR A 137 -0.18 16.12 -6.58
C THR A 137 0.04 15.96 -8.08
N TYR A 138 1.26 15.62 -8.51
CA TYR A 138 1.62 15.63 -9.92
C TYR A 138 2.38 14.37 -10.27
N ASN A 139 1.95 13.67 -11.31
CA ASN A 139 2.80 12.68 -11.95
C ASN A 139 3.95 13.39 -12.67
N ILE A 140 5.14 12.82 -12.59
CA ILE A 140 6.35 13.40 -13.20
C ILE A 140 6.73 12.52 -14.39
N ILE A 141 6.64 13.09 -15.60
CA ILE A 141 6.83 12.34 -16.83
C ILE A 141 8.05 12.86 -17.59
N GLY A 142 9.01 11.97 -17.82
CA GLY A 142 10.18 12.21 -18.66
C GLY A 142 10.09 11.39 -19.95
N LYS A 143 10.70 11.89 -21.06
CA LYS A 143 10.71 11.17 -22.34
C LYS A 143 12.08 11.12 -22.96
N ILE A 144 12.46 9.95 -23.49
CA ILE A 144 13.56 9.78 -24.42
C ILE A 144 12.91 9.52 -25.80
N PRO A 145 12.93 10.51 -26.71
CA PRO A 145 12.25 10.38 -27.99
C PRO A 145 12.81 9.22 -28.83
N GLY A 146 11.90 8.41 -29.34
CA GLY A 146 12.21 7.36 -30.31
C GLY A 146 12.15 7.85 -31.76
N SER A 147 12.65 7.04 -32.69
CA SER A 147 12.51 7.28 -34.11
C SER A 147 11.10 6.97 -34.63
N CYS A 148 10.33 6.13 -33.92
CA CYS A 148 8.91 5.87 -34.12
C CYS A 148 8.12 6.68 -33.09
N SER A 149 7.32 7.63 -33.57
CA SER A 149 6.51 8.51 -32.68
C SER A 149 5.20 7.85 -32.21
N ASP A 150 4.77 6.79 -32.87
CA ASP A 150 3.43 6.23 -32.71
C ASP A 150 3.38 5.12 -31.65
N SER A 151 4.51 4.84 -31.03
CA SER A 151 4.59 3.79 -30.00
C SER A 151 5.57 4.15 -28.91
N MET A 152 5.28 3.66 -27.70
CA MET A 152 6.08 3.94 -26.52
C MET A 152 6.22 2.74 -25.60
N ILE A 153 7.28 2.78 -24.81
CA ILE A 153 7.54 1.87 -23.70
C ILE A 153 7.54 2.72 -22.43
N LEU A 154 6.81 2.30 -21.42
CA LEU A 154 6.81 2.96 -20.13
C LEU A 154 7.81 2.29 -19.19
N LEU A 155 8.44 3.10 -18.35
CA LEU A 155 9.16 2.68 -17.15
C LEU A 155 8.48 3.40 -16.00
N SER A 156 7.76 2.70 -15.18
CA SER A 156 6.93 3.27 -14.14
C SER A 156 7.40 2.87 -12.74
N ALA A 157 7.15 3.73 -11.78
CA ALA A 157 7.32 3.53 -10.36
C ALA A 157 6.57 4.65 -9.64
N HIS A 158 6.09 4.41 -8.42
CA HIS A 158 5.48 5.49 -7.66
C HIS A 158 6.49 6.21 -6.76
N TYR A 159 6.28 7.49 -6.50
CA TYR A 159 7.20 8.30 -5.72
C TYR A 159 6.64 8.79 -4.38
N ASP A 160 5.36 8.61 -4.15
CA ASP A 160 4.80 8.75 -2.81
C ASP A 160 5.18 7.56 -1.94
N SER A 161 5.19 7.76 -0.65
CA SER A 161 5.69 6.72 0.26
C SER A 161 5.17 6.93 1.66
N TYR A 162 5.09 5.85 2.41
CA TYR A 162 4.95 5.89 3.85
C TYR A 162 6.32 6.06 4.51
N PHE A 163 6.36 6.87 5.57
CA PHE A 163 7.56 7.12 6.38
C PHE A 163 8.76 7.56 5.53
N GLU A 164 9.86 6.81 5.57
CA GLU A 164 11.09 7.09 4.81
C GLU A 164 11.06 6.52 3.39
N GLY A 165 10.18 5.54 3.12
CA GLY A 165 9.87 5.04 1.80
C GLY A 165 11.04 4.53 0.96
N PHE A 166 12.10 4.00 1.57
CA PHE A 166 13.28 3.60 0.81
C PHE A 166 12.97 2.47 -0.18
N GLN A 167 12.37 1.39 0.32
CA GLN A 167 12.03 0.23 -0.49
C GLN A 167 10.75 0.48 -1.29
N ASP A 168 9.78 1.09 -0.68
CA ASP A 168 8.44 1.33 -1.17
C ASP A 168 8.20 2.85 -1.29
N ASP A 169 8.44 3.49 -2.45
CA ASP A 169 9.00 2.87 -3.65
C ASP A 169 10.14 3.76 -4.21
N ASN A 170 10.78 4.58 -3.38
CA ASN A 170 11.83 5.52 -3.80
C ASN A 170 13.02 4.82 -4.47
N ALA A 171 13.31 3.56 -4.10
CA ALA A 171 14.36 2.81 -4.75
C ALA A 171 14.03 2.52 -6.23
N ALA A 172 12.78 2.19 -6.54
CA ALA A 172 12.33 2.00 -7.92
C ALA A 172 12.38 3.29 -8.73
N VAL A 173 11.95 4.42 -8.14
CA VAL A 173 12.09 5.74 -8.77
C VAL A 173 13.56 6.03 -9.10
N ALA A 174 14.48 5.76 -8.16
CA ALA A 174 15.91 5.92 -8.40
C ALA A 174 16.41 5.01 -9.55
N MET A 175 15.88 3.79 -9.64
CA MET A 175 16.23 2.84 -10.70
C MET A 175 15.76 3.34 -12.07
N ILE A 176 14.50 3.73 -12.25
CA ILE A 176 14.02 4.21 -13.57
C ILE A 176 14.73 5.49 -14.01
N ILE A 177 15.06 6.39 -13.10
CA ILE A 177 15.90 7.56 -13.38
C ILE A 177 17.34 7.13 -13.77
N GLY A 178 17.89 6.16 -13.05
CA GLY A 178 19.22 5.59 -13.33
C GLY A 178 19.30 4.96 -14.72
N ILE A 179 18.30 4.16 -15.10
CA ILE A 179 18.14 3.55 -16.42
C ILE A 179 18.08 4.63 -17.50
N ALA A 180 17.22 5.63 -17.34
CA ALA A 180 17.08 6.73 -18.29
C ALA A 180 18.43 7.47 -18.49
N ARG A 181 19.12 7.78 -17.40
CA ARG A 181 20.45 8.42 -17.45
C ARG A 181 21.50 7.55 -18.15
N ALA A 182 21.49 6.24 -17.91
CA ALA A 182 22.41 5.30 -18.56
C ALA A 182 22.16 5.25 -20.07
N LEU A 183 20.90 5.15 -20.49
CA LEU A 183 20.53 5.16 -21.90
C LEU A 183 20.98 6.47 -22.60
N ILE A 184 20.71 7.62 -22.01
CA ILE A 184 21.10 8.92 -22.56
C ILE A 184 22.63 9.05 -22.63
N ARG A 185 23.35 8.71 -21.56
CA ARG A 185 24.83 8.80 -21.53
C ARG A 185 25.49 7.81 -22.47
N GLY A 186 24.90 6.61 -22.64
CA GLY A 186 25.35 5.61 -23.59
C GLY A 186 25.06 5.98 -25.06
N GLY A 187 24.39 7.08 -25.31
CA GLY A 187 24.03 7.51 -26.67
C GLY A 187 22.98 6.63 -27.32
N TYR A 188 22.22 5.86 -26.53
CA TYR A 188 21.17 4.97 -27.04
C TYR A 188 20.11 5.76 -27.83
N ARG A 189 19.75 5.24 -28.99
CA ARG A 189 18.73 5.80 -29.88
C ARG A 189 17.56 4.83 -29.96
N PRO A 190 16.51 5.01 -29.16
CA PRO A 190 15.41 4.08 -29.15
C PRO A 190 14.60 4.14 -30.45
N TYR A 191 14.03 3.02 -30.84
CA TYR A 191 13.01 3.00 -31.90
C TYR A 191 11.68 3.51 -31.35
N HIS A 192 11.20 2.94 -30.25
CA HIS A 192 10.02 3.41 -29.55
C HIS A 192 10.40 4.51 -28.56
N THR A 193 9.53 5.49 -28.35
CA THR A 193 9.75 6.48 -27.30
C THR A 193 9.75 5.79 -25.93
N ILE A 194 10.77 6.05 -25.12
CA ILE A 194 10.82 5.58 -23.73
C ILE A 194 10.24 6.69 -22.85
N VAL A 195 9.24 6.37 -22.06
CA VAL A 195 8.59 7.29 -21.14
C VAL A 195 8.89 6.84 -19.72
N VAL A 196 9.46 7.72 -18.92
CA VAL A 196 9.73 7.48 -17.50
C VAL A 196 8.61 8.14 -16.70
N CYS A 197 7.90 7.35 -15.93
CA CYS A 197 6.74 7.77 -15.16
C CYS A 197 7.03 7.63 -13.66
N ALA A 198 7.28 8.74 -12.96
CA ALA A 198 7.21 8.74 -11.51
C ALA A 198 5.79 9.14 -11.11
N LEU A 199 5.04 8.18 -10.63
CA LEU A 199 3.61 8.30 -10.38
C LEU A 199 3.35 8.72 -8.94
N ALA A 200 2.33 9.52 -8.74
CA ALA A 200 1.92 9.99 -7.44
C ALA A 200 0.70 9.23 -6.93
N ALA A 201 0.51 9.21 -5.62
CA ALA A 201 -0.70 8.67 -4.99
C ALA A 201 -0.99 7.22 -5.40
N GLU A 202 0.04 6.39 -5.43
CA GLU A 202 -0.10 4.94 -5.52
C GLU A 202 -0.67 4.41 -4.22
N GLU A 203 -0.12 4.82 -3.10
CA GLU A 203 -0.46 4.40 -1.74
C GLU A 203 -1.80 4.96 -1.24
N TRP A 204 -2.53 5.69 -2.07
CA TRP A 204 -3.72 6.43 -1.67
C TRP A 204 -4.92 6.11 -2.54
N GLY A 205 -5.99 5.76 -1.86
CA GLY A 205 -7.31 5.67 -2.47
C GLY A 205 -8.02 7.02 -2.52
N ILE A 206 -9.14 7.04 -3.22
CA ILE A 206 -10.04 8.20 -3.28
C ILE A 206 -11.20 7.93 -2.34
N SER A 207 -11.35 8.75 -1.30
CA SER A 207 -12.43 8.65 -0.33
C SER A 207 -13.80 8.61 -1.03
N ASP A 208 -14.69 7.80 -0.48
CA ASP A 208 -16.05 7.61 -0.99
C ASP A 208 -16.14 6.98 -2.39
N THR A 209 -15.07 6.35 -2.86
CA THR A 209 -15.05 5.64 -4.14
C THR A 209 -14.62 4.18 -3.95
N LYS A 210 -14.71 3.41 -5.04
CA LYS A 210 -14.15 2.05 -5.08
C LYS A 210 -12.64 2.02 -5.44
N TYR A 211 -12.06 3.17 -5.72
CA TYR A 211 -10.64 3.29 -6.05
C TYR A 211 -9.86 3.43 -4.76
N ASP A 212 -9.27 2.34 -4.32
CA ASP A 212 -8.57 2.22 -3.05
C ASP A 212 -7.05 2.24 -3.18
N TRP A 213 -6.53 2.25 -4.43
CA TRP A 213 -5.10 2.23 -4.71
C TRP A 213 -4.77 2.85 -6.07
N SER A 214 -3.47 3.09 -6.35
CA SER A 214 -2.91 3.49 -7.68
C SER A 214 -3.64 4.65 -8.36
N THR A 215 -4.06 5.62 -7.56
CA THR A 215 -4.86 6.78 -8.05
C THR A 215 -4.14 7.57 -9.13
N GLY A 216 -2.83 7.76 -9.00
CA GLY A 216 -2.02 8.52 -9.95
C GLY A 216 -1.89 7.83 -11.30
N ALA A 217 -1.69 6.52 -11.31
CA ALA A 217 -1.65 5.72 -12.54
C ALA A 217 -2.98 5.77 -13.27
N TYR A 218 -4.08 5.56 -12.56
CA TYR A 218 -5.44 5.66 -13.14
C TYR A 218 -5.66 7.02 -13.80
N ARG A 219 -5.38 8.11 -13.10
CA ARG A 219 -5.58 9.46 -13.64
C ARG A 219 -4.63 9.79 -14.78
N GLN A 220 -3.42 9.22 -14.76
CA GLN A 220 -2.48 9.40 -15.88
C GLN A 220 -3.05 8.88 -17.19
N VAL A 221 -3.59 7.68 -17.18
CA VAL A 221 -4.07 7.02 -18.39
C VAL A 221 -5.45 7.52 -18.82
N PHE A 222 -6.37 7.62 -17.88
CA PHE A 222 -7.77 7.88 -18.24
C PHE A 222 -8.14 9.37 -18.31
N GLU A 223 -7.39 10.22 -17.62
CA GLU A 223 -7.72 11.65 -17.58
C GLU A 223 -6.63 12.52 -18.25
N ALA A 224 -5.37 12.36 -17.85
CA ALA A 224 -4.30 13.22 -18.34
C ALA A 224 -3.81 12.83 -19.75
N ARG A 225 -3.80 11.53 -20.06
CA ARG A 225 -3.30 11.00 -21.33
C ARG A 225 -4.22 9.95 -21.93
N PRO A 226 -5.46 10.30 -22.24
CA PRO A 226 -6.41 9.42 -22.90
C PRO A 226 -5.97 9.04 -24.34
N ASP A 227 -4.90 9.67 -24.83
CA ASP A 227 -4.23 9.36 -26.09
C ASP A 227 -3.21 8.20 -25.99
N TRP A 228 -2.86 7.71 -24.83
CA TRP A 228 -1.88 6.63 -24.66
C TRP A 228 -2.39 5.23 -25.00
N PRO A 229 -3.63 4.85 -24.68
CA PRO A 229 -4.16 3.53 -25.08
C PRO A 229 -3.99 3.27 -26.57
N GLY A 230 -3.44 2.08 -26.90
CA GLY A 230 -3.11 1.69 -28.27
C GLY A 230 -1.73 2.15 -28.77
N HIS A 231 -1.04 3.01 -28.04
CA HIS A 231 0.32 3.45 -28.34
C HIS A 231 1.38 2.89 -27.38
N VAL A 232 0.98 2.48 -26.18
CA VAL A 232 1.86 1.79 -25.22
C VAL A 232 1.99 0.32 -25.66
N ILE A 233 3.22 -0.12 -25.91
CA ILE A 233 3.52 -1.50 -26.31
C ILE A 233 4.01 -2.35 -25.14
N ALA A 234 4.52 -1.75 -24.10
CA ALA A 234 4.89 -2.39 -22.84
C ALA A 234 4.99 -1.35 -21.73
N ASP A 235 4.63 -1.74 -20.53
CA ASP A 235 5.00 -1.06 -19.30
C ASP A 235 5.90 -1.97 -18.47
N PHE A 236 7.01 -1.41 -18.01
CA PHE A 236 7.90 -2.02 -17.04
C PHE A 236 7.72 -1.28 -15.74
N ASN A 237 6.84 -1.80 -14.90
CA ASN A 237 6.63 -1.28 -13.57
C ASN A 237 7.67 -1.85 -12.60
N PHE A 238 8.29 -0.98 -11.85
CA PHE A 238 9.26 -1.33 -10.82
C PHE A 238 8.58 -1.11 -9.47
N GLU A 239 8.63 -2.14 -8.63
CA GLU A 239 7.95 -2.15 -7.34
C GLU A 239 8.82 -2.87 -6.32
N LEU A 240 9.04 -2.28 -5.17
CA LEU A 240 9.75 -2.88 -4.03
C LEU A 240 11.13 -3.51 -4.36
N PRO A 241 11.99 -2.90 -5.19
CA PRO A 241 13.15 -3.57 -5.77
C PRO A 241 14.32 -3.76 -4.80
N ALA A 242 14.28 -3.19 -3.62
CA ALA A 242 15.39 -3.17 -2.68
C ALA A 242 15.08 -3.90 -1.38
N HIS A 243 14.58 -5.11 -1.48
CA HIS A 243 14.20 -5.91 -0.32
C HIS A 243 15.41 -6.28 0.54
N ALA A 244 15.37 -5.93 1.83
CA ALA A 244 16.44 -6.25 2.77
C ALA A 244 16.67 -7.78 2.84
N HIS A 245 17.96 -8.16 2.78
CA HIS A 245 18.39 -9.56 2.84
C HIS A 245 17.93 -10.44 1.66
N SER A 246 17.27 -9.90 0.65
CA SER A 246 17.01 -10.61 -0.59
C SER A 246 18.18 -10.45 -1.57
N THR A 247 18.46 -11.50 -2.32
CA THR A 247 19.42 -11.51 -3.44
C THR A 247 18.73 -11.78 -4.77
N ARG A 248 17.40 -11.85 -4.75
CA ARG A 248 16.58 -12.15 -5.91
C ARG A 248 15.33 -11.29 -5.88
N ASP A 249 14.84 -10.95 -7.04
CA ASP A 249 13.56 -10.30 -7.25
C ASP A 249 12.62 -11.20 -8.04
N ALA A 250 11.32 -11.00 -7.86
CA ALA A 250 10.31 -11.67 -8.65
C ALA A 250 10.07 -10.90 -9.95
N VAL A 251 9.73 -11.62 -10.99
CA VAL A 251 9.23 -11.05 -12.25
C VAL A 251 7.80 -11.49 -12.44
N ARG A 252 6.91 -10.55 -12.63
CA ARG A 252 5.50 -10.79 -12.97
C ARG A 252 5.22 -10.21 -14.34
N CYS A 253 4.34 -10.83 -15.08
CA CYS A 253 3.92 -10.30 -16.37
C CYS A 253 2.48 -10.70 -16.66
N THR A 254 1.81 -9.95 -17.52
CA THR A 254 0.55 -10.39 -18.10
C THR A 254 0.77 -11.58 -19.02
N TYR A 255 -0.30 -12.32 -19.29
CA TYR A 255 -0.22 -13.54 -20.09
C TYR A 255 0.39 -13.32 -21.48
N GLU A 256 0.12 -12.19 -22.08
CA GLU A 256 0.62 -11.81 -23.41
C GLU A 256 2.15 -11.70 -23.49
N TYR A 257 2.80 -11.41 -22.37
CA TYR A 257 4.25 -11.26 -22.31
C TYR A 257 4.99 -12.49 -21.78
N ALA A 258 4.29 -13.57 -21.44
CA ALA A 258 4.88 -14.75 -20.82
C ALA A 258 6.06 -15.32 -21.61
N ASP A 259 5.88 -15.56 -22.91
CA ASP A 259 6.90 -16.11 -23.77
C ASP A 259 8.10 -15.16 -23.96
N PHE A 260 7.82 -13.86 -24.03
CA PHE A 260 8.86 -12.83 -24.13
C PHE A 260 9.72 -12.80 -22.85
N ILE A 261 9.08 -12.76 -21.70
CA ILE A 261 9.76 -12.74 -20.41
C ILE A 261 10.56 -14.02 -20.17
N GLN A 262 9.98 -15.20 -20.47
CA GLN A 262 10.71 -16.46 -20.36
C GLN A 262 11.97 -16.45 -21.22
N LYS A 263 11.84 -16.02 -22.47
CA LYS A 263 12.99 -15.92 -23.38
C LYS A 263 14.04 -14.92 -22.88
N PHE A 264 13.59 -13.80 -22.30
CA PHE A 264 14.51 -12.80 -21.72
C PHE A 264 15.27 -13.37 -20.52
N VAL A 265 14.58 -14.07 -19.62
CA VAL A 265 15.21 -14.75 -18.48
C VAL A 265 16.24 -15.76 -18.97
N ASP A 266 15.88 -16.63 -19.90
CA ASP A 266 16.76 -17.71 -20.37
C ASP A 266 17.96 -17.22 -21.18
N THR A 267 17.80 -16.14 -21.94
CA THR A 267 18.83 -15.68 -22.88
C THR A 267 19.66 -14.50 -22.39
N VAL A 268 19.16 -13.76 -21.42
CA VAL A 268 19.82 -12.57 -20.89
C VAL A 268 20.17 -12.73 -19.41
N LEU A 269 19.20 -13.01 -18.56
CA LEU A 269 19.43 -13.01 -17.12
C LEU A 269 20.23 -14.24 -16.65
N MET A 270 19.82 -15.43 -17.01
CA MET A 270 20.49 -16.67 -16.57
C MET A 270 21.94 -16.75 -17.01
N PRO A 271 22.34 -16.38 -18.24
CA PRO A 271 23.75 -16.34 -18.65
C PRO A 271 24.62 -15.38 -17.82
N GLU A 272 24.01 -14.32 -17.27
CA GLU A 272 24.69 -13.36 -16.38
C GLU A 272 24.63 -13.81 -14.90
N GLY A 273 24.08 -14.99 -14.61
CA GLY A 273 23.95 -15.51 -13.25
C GLY A 273 22.82 -14.86 -12.44
N ILE A 274 21.90 -14.21 -13.11
CA ILE A 274 20.74 -13.57 -12.48
C ILE A 274 19.54 -14.53 -12.58
N TYR A 275 19.05 -14.96 -11.44
CA TYR A 275 17.95 -15.92 -11.35
C TYR A 275 16.79 -15.25 -10.61
N PRO A 276 15.68 -14.93 -11.29
CA PRO A 276 14.48 -14.41 -10.63
C PRO A 276 13.99 -15.40 -9.57
N ASP A 277 13.47 -14.90 -8.47
CA ASP A 277 12.95 -15.73 -7.39
C ASP A 277 11.63 -16.42 -7.77
N GLY A 278 10.88 -15.80 -8.65
CA GLY A 278 9.70 -16.37 -9.26
C GLY A 278 9.38 -15.67 -10.55
N MET A 279 8.74 -16.39 -11.44
CA MET A 279 8.13 -15.84 -12.64
C MET A 279 6.67 -16.30 -12.68
N THR A 280 5.76 -15.37 -12.65
CA THR A 280 4.33 -15.64 -12.67
C THR A 280 3.62 -14.81 -13.73
N THR A 281 2.67 -15.42 -14.40
CA THR A 281 1.72 -14.71 -15.25
C THR A 281 0.49 -14.37 -14.44
N LEU A 282 -0.03 -13.16 -14.62
CA LEU A 282 -1.26 -12.71 -13.99
C LEU A 282 -2.43 -12.91 -14.95
N TYR A 283 -3.41 -13.71 -14.52
CA TYR A 283 -4.66 -13.89 -15.25
C TYR A 283 -5.80 -14.28 -14.27
N PRO A 284 -6.94 -13.59 -14.25
CA PRO A 284 -7.16 -12.31 -14.96
C PRO A 284 -6.14 -11.26 -14.57
N ILE A 285 -6.02 -10.23 -15.36
CA ILE A 285 -5.11 -9.10 -15.10
C ILE A 285 -5.48 -8.49 -13.75
N GLU A 286 -4.53 -8.45 -12.86
CA GLU A 286 -4.65 -7.82 -11.54
C GLU A 286 -3.59 -6.74 -11.42
N THR A 287 -4.00 -5.54 -11.09
CA THR A 287 -3.09 -4.46 -10.72
C THR A 287 -2.69 -4.62 -9.26
N TRP A 288 -1.39 -4.74 -9.03
CA TRP A 288 -0.80 -4.80 -7.68
C TRP A 288 0.01 -3.56 -7.35
N SER A 289 0.12 -2.67 -8.30
CA SER A 289 0.88 -1.44 -8.25
C SER A 289 0.41 -0.51 -9.38
N ASP A 290 1.31 0.33 -9.89
CA ASP A 290 1.06 1.31 -10.95
C ASP A 290 1.03 0.71 -12.37
N ASP A 291 1.02 -0.58 -12.53
CA ASP A 291 0.92 -1.20 -13.83
C ASP A 291 -0.39 -0.81 -14.53
N PHE A 292 -0.28 -0.28 -15.72
CA PHE A 292 -1.37 0.22 -16.54
C PHE A 292 -2.13 -0.91 -17.27
N SER A 293 -2.44 -1.97 -16.57
CA SER A 293 -3.14 -3.14 -17.12
C SER A 293 -4.66 -2.96 -17.24
#